data_6831b27bfe5e6472e1bcfc8cc31c94fc
#
_entry.id   6831b27bfe5e6472e1bcfc8cc31c94fc
#
_cell.length_a   1.000
_cell.length_b   1.000
_cell.length_c   1.000
_cell.angle_alpha   90.00
_cell.angle_beta   90.00
_cell.angle_gamma   90.00
#
_symmetry.space_group_name_H-M   'P 1'
#
loop_
_entity.id
_entity.type
_entity.pdbx_description
1 polymer ?
#
loop_
_entity_poly.entity_id
_entity_poly.type
_entity_poly.pdbx_seq_one_letter_code
_entity_poly.pdbx_strand_id
1 'polypeptide(L)'
;MSVKVEVHSSAAIKDLGQKVERVLEVVPAEHLRGLSKVVLVDSITEPRLSPTQRATLPGLYHPRMGGQSAWAEVSLAVLAPKEKFPKRLLTRLALKSNLAQVVLSLVAQHYQLTLSKGIKKTLLEPAIKSYVERHFEKWREREGGLRVRLLKPFKPQLDKIARKLARKYKEELAKK
;
A
#
# COMPACT_ATOMS: atom_id res chain seq x y z
N MET A 1 9.83 20.14 -0.29
CA MET A 1 8.77 19.89 -1.31
C MET A 1 7.87 18.81 -0.77
N SER A 2 6.56 19.06 -0.64
CA SER A 2 5.58 18.05 -0.25
C SER A 2 5.07 17.32 -1.50
N VAL A 3 4.92 16.01 -1.43
CA VAL A 3 4.28 15.21 -2.48
C VAL A 3 2.79 15.54 -2.48
N LYS A 4 2.24 15.90 -3.64
CA LYS A 4 0.81 16.21 -3.78
C LYS A 4 0.01 14.92 -3.78
N VAL A 5 -1.10 14.88 -3.03
CA VAL A 5 -2.04 13.76 -3.07
C VAL A 5 -3.31 14.19 -3.80
N GLU A 6 -3.65 13.50 -4.89
CA GLU A 6 -4.83 13.75 -5.71
C GLU A 6 -5.79 12.55 -5.63
N VAL A 7 -7.09 12.82 -5.54
CA VAL A 7 -8.13 11.77 -5.48
C VAL A 7 -9.04 11.93 -6.68
N HIS A 8 -8.88 11.06 -7.66
CA HIS A 8 -9.68 11.00 -8.90
C HIS A 8 -10.54 9.74 -8.92
N SER A 9 -11.19 9.45 -7.79
CA SER A 9 -12.02 8.27 -7.65
C SER A 9 -13.45 8.62 -7.33
N SER A 10 -14.38 7.87 -7.93
CA SER A 10 -15.80 7.90 -7.63
C SER A 10 -16.18 7.20 -6.32
N ALA A 11 -15.22 6.50 -5.69
CA ALA A 11 -15.46 5.77 -4.46
C ALA A 11 -15.79 6.73 -3.30
N ALA A 12 -16.97 6.57 -2.71
CA ALA A 12 -17.42 7.33 -1.54
C ALA A 12 -16.70 6.89 -0.24
N ILE A 13 -15.37 6.94 -0.25
CA ILE A 13 -14.52 6.65 0.91
C ILE A 13 -13.96 7.97 1.42
N LYS A 14 -14.35 8.32 2.64
CA LYS A 14 -13.91 9.57 3.28
C LYS A 14 -12.42 9.55 3.59
N ASP A 15 -11.79 10.72 3.49
CA ASP A 15 -10.44 11.01 3.97
C ASP A 15 -9.32 10.16 3.35
N LEU A 16 -9.50 9.68 2.09
CA LEU A 16 -8.48 8.90 1.39
C LEU A 16 -7.16 9.68 1.23
N GLY A 17 -7.25 10.94 0.81
CA GLY A 17 -6.08 11.81 0.67
C GLY A 17 -5.30 11.93 1.97
N GLN A 18 -5.98 12.25 3.06
CA GLN A 18 -5.36 12.36 4.39
C GLN A 18 -4.73 11.05 4.86
N LYS A 19 -5.33 9.90 4.53
CA LYS A 19 -4.74 8.59 4.86
C LYS A 19 -3.42 8.37 4.13
N VAL A 20 -3.31 8.77 2.86
CA VAL A 20 -2.06 8.71 2.09
C VAL A 20 -1.04 9.69 2.65
N GLU A 21 -1.42 10.93 2.94
CA GLU A 21 -0.54 11.92 3.55
C GLU A 21 0.10 11.42 4.84
N ARG A 22 -0.68 10.81 5.74
CA ARG A 22 -0.17 10.19 6.97
C ARG A 22 0.80 9.04 6.72
N VAL A 23 0.66 8.31 5.61
CA VAL A 23 1.64 7.30 5.21
C VAL A 23 2.93 7.96 4.73
N LEU A 24 2.85 9.03 3.95
CA LEU A 24 4.00 9.76 3.45
C LEU A 24 4.79 10.45 4.57
N GLU A 25 4.12 10.88 5.65
CA GLU A 25 4.75 11.51 6.81
C GLU A 25 5.73 10.61 7.59
N VAL A 26 5.64 9.29 7.47
CA VAL A 26 6.59 8.37 8.11
C VAL A 26 7.81 8.08 7.25
N VAL A 27 7.80 8.57 6.02
CA VAL A 27 8.89 8.42 5.04
C VAL A 27 9.84 9.63 5.16
N PRO A 28 11.16 9.42 5.18
CA PRO A 28 12.12 10.51 5.13
C PRO A 28 11.93 11.38 3.89
N ALA A 29 11.99 12.72 4.06
CA ALA A 29 11.74 13.67 2.97
C ALA A 29 12.71 13.49 1.78
N GLU A 30 13.94 13.05 2.05
CA GLU A 30 14.93 12.73 1.02
C GLU A 30 14.48 11.58 0.11
N HIS A 31 13.73 10.60 0.62
CA HIS A 31 13.23 9.47 -0.18
C HIS A 31 12.07 9.86 -1.10
N LEU A 32 11.45 11.01 -0.85
CA LEU A 32 10.35 11.56 -1.66
C LEU A 32 10.85 12.56 -2.72
N ARG A 33 12.15 12.88 -2.73
CA ARG A 33 12.71 13.85 -3.66
C ARG A 33 12.50 13.42 -5.12
N GLY A 34 11.83 14.26 -5.90
CA GLY A 34 11.54 14.00 -7.31
C GLY A 34 10.23 13.25 -7.57
N LEU A 35 9.56 12.75 -6.53
CA LEU A 35 8.19 12.27 -6.60
C LEU A 35 7.25 13.48 -6.51
N SER A 36 6.50 13.76 -7.57
CA SER A 36 5.63 14.95 -7.66
C SER A 36 4.29 14.73 -6.96
N LYS A 37 3.67 13.57 -7.22
CA LYS A 37 2.33 13.27 -6.71
C LYS A 37 2.05 11.78 -6.55
N VAL A 38 1.05 11.48 -5.71
CA VAL A 38 0.36 10.19 -5.62
C VAL A 38 -1.10 10.41 -6.00
N VAL A 39 -1.59 9.68 -6.99
CA VAL A 39 -2.95 9.82 -7.52
C VAL A 39 -3.74 8.56 -7.16
N LEU A 40 -4.87 8.75 -6.49
CA LEU A 40 -5.82 7.68 -6.19
C LEU A 40 -6.86 7.63 -7.32
N VAL A 41 -6.93 6.51 -8.03
CA VAL A 41 -7.82 6.29 -9.18
C VAL A 41 -8.73 5.09 -8.95
N ASP A 42 -9.82 5.00 -9.69
CA ASP A 42 -10.68 3.80 -9.65
C ASP A 42 -9.94 2.58 -10.21
N SER A 43 -9.25 2.73 -11.34
CA SER A 43 -8.36 1.72 -11.92
C SER A 43 -7.15 2.39 -12.56
N ILE A 44 -6.04 1.65 -12.70
CA ILE A 44 -4.81 2.15 -13.32
C ILE A 44 -5.09 2.66 -14.74
N THR A 45 -4.55 3.84 -15.06
CA THR A 45 -4.84 4.55 -16.31
C THR A 45 -3.82 4.29 -17.42
N GLU A 46 -2.71 3.59 -17.15
CA GLU A 46 -1.61 3.34 -18.11
C GLU A 46 -2.10 2.57 -19.36
N PRO A 47 -2.09 3.19 -20.55
CA PRO A 47 -2.63 2.58 -21.77
C PRO A 47 -1.79 1.41 -22.31
N ARG A 48 -0.52 1.30 -21.91
CA ARG A 48 0.38 0.20 -22.33
C ARG A 48 0.05 -1.11 -21.65
N LEU A 49 -0.71 -1.08 -20.55
CA LEU A 49 -1.14 -2.27 -19.83
C LEU A 49 -2.43 -2.83 -20.46
N SER A 50 -2.53 -4.16 -20.49
CA SER A 50 -3.78 -4.81 -20.88
C SER A 50 -4.92 -4.49 -19.90
N PRO A 51 -6.19 -4.58 -20.33
CA PRO A 51 -7.33 -4.36 -19.42
C PRO A 51 -7.28 -5.23 -18.16
N THR A 52 -6.87 -6.49 -18.29
CA THR A 52 -6.72 -7.43 -17.17
C THR A 52 -5.64 -6.96 -16.20
N GLN A 53 -4.49 -6.53 -16.70
CA GLN A 53 -3.40 -6.01 -15.86
C GLN A 53 -3.85 -4.75 -15.11
N ARG A 54 -4.50 -3.80 -15.80
CA ARG A 54 -5.03 -2.58 -15.16
C ARG A 54 -6.03 -2.88 -14.06
N ALA A 55 -6.86 -3.90 -14.24
CA ALA A 55 -7.85 -4.31 -13.25
C ALA A 55 -7.27 -5.04 -12.02
N THR A 56 -6.07 -5.61 -12.11
CA THR A 56 -5.45 -6.41 -11.05
C THR A 56 -4.34 -5.71 -10.30
N LEU A 57 -3.74 -4.67 -10.88
CA LEU A 57 -2.64 -3.94 -10.25
C LEU A 57 -3.15 -3.01 -9.15
N PRO A 58 -2.65 -3.16 -7.89
CA PRO A 58 -3.02 -2.28 -6.79
C PRO A 58 -2.39 -0.89 -6.88
N GLY A 59 -1.33 -0.74 -7.67
CA GLY A 59 -0.66 0.53 -7.90
C GLY A 59 0.41 0.43 -8.97
N LEU A 60 0.78 1.58 -9.53
CA LEU A 60 1.78 1.70 -10.59
C LEU A 60 2.68 2.91 -10.33
N TYR A 61 3.99 2.71 -10.39
CA TYR A 61 4.97 3.77 -10.34
C TYR A 61 5.34 4.22 -11.76
N HIS A 62 5.25 5.51 -12.01
CA HIS A 62 5.66 6.15 -13.25
C HIS A 62 6.99 6.87 -13.03
N PRO A 63 8.09 6.36 -13.61
CA PRO A 63 9.39 7.01 -13.50
C PRO A 63 9.40 8.34 -14.25
N ARG A 64 10.37 9.19 -13.94
CA ARG A 64 10.58 10.44 -14.66
C ARG A 64 10.84 10.14 -16.13
N MET A 65 10.02 10.73 -17.01
CA MET A 65 10.16 10.62 -18.47
C MET A 65 10.03 12.01 -19.11
N GLY A 66 11.01 12.36 -19.93
CA GLY A 66 11.04 13.67 -20.58
C GLY A 66 11.01 14.81 -19.56
N GLY A 67 10.08 15.76 -19.72
CA GLY A 67 9.86 16.87 -18.80
C GLY A 67 8.96 16.57 -17.60
N GLN A 68 8.39 15.35 -17.52
CA GLN A 68 7.48 15.00 -16.42
C GLN A 68 8.23 14.42 -15.24
N SER A 69 7.92 14.92 -14.04
CA SER A 69 8.43 14.36 -12.79
C SER A 69 7.83 12.98 -12.52
N ALA A 70 8.54 12.15 -11.72
CA ALA A 70 8.02 10.87 -11.30
C ALA A 70 6.73 11.04 -10.49
N TRP A 71 5.81 10.08 -10.61
CA TRP A 71 4.54 10.05 -9.88
C TRP A 71 4.04 8.61 -9.70
N ALA A 72 3.00 8.42 -8.90
CA ALA A 72 2.48 7.10 -8.60
C ALA A 72 0.95 7.07 -8.68
N GLU A 73 0.39 5.96 -9.19
CA GLU A 73 -1.04 5.66 -9.20
C GLU A 73 -1.37 4.56 -8.20
N VAL A 74 -2.53 4.68 -7.53
CA VAL A 74 -3.06 3.66 -6.62
C VAL A 74 -4.49 3.33 -7.02
N SER A 75 -4.77 2.06 -7.33
CA SER A 75 -6.09 1.58 -7.73
C SER A 75 -6.97 1.26 -6.53
N LEU A 76 -8.08 1.97 -6.40
CA LEU A 76 -9.05 1.72 -5.33
C LEU A 76 -9.96 0.52 -5.63
N ALA A 77 -10.20 0.17 -6.89
CA ALA A 77 -10.98 -1.01 -7.24
C ALA A 77 -10.34 -2.31 -6.72
N VAL A 78 -9.00 -2.37 -6.72
CA VAL A 78 -8.26 -3.51 -6.19
C VAL A 78 -8.22 -3.50 -4.65
N LEU A 79 -8.05 -2.32 -4.04
CA LEU A 79 -7.92 -2.19 -2.59
C LEU A 79 -9.26 -2.25 -1.86
N ALA A 80 -10.33 -1.81 -2.49
CA ALA A 80 -11.68 -1.76 -1.94
C ALA A 80 -12.71 -2.28 -2.95
N PRO A 81 -12.64 -3.55 -3.34
CA PRO A 81 -13.59 -4.14 -4.28
C PRO A 81 -15.03 -3.97 -3.77
N LYS A 82 -15.97 -3.81 -4.70
CA LYS A 82 -17.40 -3.71 -4.41
C LYS A 82 -17.94 -5.08 -3.99
N GLU A 83 -17.75 -5.43 -2.74
CA GLU A 83 -18.22 -6.70 -2.17
C GLU A 83 -19.54 -6.55 -1.40
N LYS A 84 -20.29 -7.67 -1.30
CA LYS A 84 -21.51 -7.76 -0.47
C LYS A 84 -21.13 -7.90 1.02
N PHE A 85 -22.06 -7.52 1.90
CA PHE A 85 -21.96 -7.78 3.34
C PHE A 85 -21.89 -9.32 3.58
N PRO A 86 -21.04 -9.85 4.51
CA PRO A 86 -20.17 -9.15 5.46
C PRO A 86 -18.74 -8.83 4.95
N LYS A 87 -18.34 -9.33 3.78
CA LYS A 87 -16.97 -9.15 3.23
C LYS A 87 -16.59 -7.66 3.10
N ARG A 88 -17.56 -6.83 2.72
CA ARG A 88 -17.38 -5.36 2.63
C ARG A 88 -16.85 -4.72 3.91
N LEU A 89 -17.24 -5.22 5.09
CA LEU A 89 -16.75 -4.72 6.37
C LEU A 89 -15.27 -5.05 6.57
N LEU A 90 -14.89 -6.30 6.29
CA LEU A 90 -13.50 -6.76 6.39
C LEU A 90 -12.60 -6.01 5.42
N THR A 91 -13.04 -5.82 4.17
CA THR A 91 -12.32 -5.03 3.16
C THR A 91 -12.12 -3.58 3.62
N ARG A 92 -13.13 -2.95 4.22
CA ARG A 92 -12.99 -1.58 4.77
C ARG A 92 -12.01 -1.51 5.93
N LEU A 93 -11.99 -2.51 6.80
CA LEU A 93 -11.03 -2.58 7.91
C LEU A 93 -9.60 -2.78 7.41
N ALA A 94 -9.43 -3.61 6.37
CA ALA A 94 -8.12 -3.87 5.76
C ALA A 94 -7.63 -2.73 4.86
N LEU A 95 -8.56 -1.91 4.31
CA LEU A 95 -8.23 -0.87 3.33
C LEU A 95 -7.11 0.06 3.78
N LYS A 96 -7.15 0.52 5.03
CA LYS A 96 -6.15 1.44 5.57
C LYS A 96 -4.74 0.84 5.55
N SER A 97 -4.61 -0.43 5.94
CA SER A 97 -3.34 -1.16 5.94
C SER A 97 -2.88 -1.49 4.53
N ASN A 98 -3.79 -1.93 3.67
CA ASN A 98 -3.48 -2.24 2.28
C ASN A 98 -3.04 -0.99 1.51
N LEU A 99 -3.74 0.13 1.71
CA LEU A 99 -3.39 1.42 1.12
C LEU A 99 -1.99 1.86 1.56
N ALA A 100 -1.68 1.75 2.86
CA ALA A 100 -0.36 2.09 3.39
C ALA A 100 0.75 1.20 2.77
N GLN A 101 0.53 -0.10 2.65
CA GLN A 101 1.50 -1.01 2.03
C GLN A 101 1.74 -0.68 0.57
N VAL A 102 0.68 -0.41 -0.21
CA VAL A 102 0.83 -0.06 -1.64
C VAL A 102 1.55 1.27 -1.81
N VAL A 103 1.17 2.31 -1.06
CA VAL A 103 1.86 3.62 -1.12
C VAL A 103 3.33 3.47 -0.75
N LEU A 104 3.66 2.77 0.33
CA LEU A 104 5.05 2.52 0.74
C LEU A 104 5.82 1.71 -0.30
N SER A 105 5.17 0.76 -0.99
CA SER A 105 5.80 -0.02 -2.07
C SER A 105 6.15 0.87 -3.26
N LEU A 106 5.25 1.78 -3.66
CA LEU A 106 5.50 2.72 -4.76
C LEU A 106 6.60 3.74 -4.41
N VAL A 107 6.61 4.23 -3.16
CA VAL A 107 7.70 5.09 -2.66
C VAL A 107 9.03 4.32 -2.61
N ALA A 108 9.02 3.05 -2.19
CA ALA A 108 10.21 2.21 -2.21
C ALA A 108 10.74 2.02 -3.63
N GLN A 109 9.86 1.78 -4.61
CA GLN A 109 10.25 1.71 -6.02
C GLN A 109 10.87 3.02 -6.49
N HIS A 110 10.25 4.17 -6.17
CA HIS A 110 10.80 5.48 -6.48
C HIS A 110 12.19 5.64 -5.90
N TYR A 111 12.35 5.39 -4.61
CA TYR A 111 13.64 5.52 -3.91
C TYR A 111 14.71 4.61 -4.52
N GLN A 112 14.41 3.35 -4.74
CA GLN A 112 15.37 2.38 -5.26
C GLN A 112 15.75 2.64 -6.73
N LEU A 113 14.81 3.08 -7.55
CA LEU A 113 15.05 3.30 -8.99
C LEU A 113 15.65 4.67 -9.30
N THR A 114 15.41 5.67 -8.44
CA THR A 114 15.77 7.07 -8.74
C THR A 114 16.91 7.58 -7.86
N LEU A 115 16.93 7.22 -6.58
CA LEU A 115 17.81 7.82 -5.58
C LEU A 115 18.89 6.88 -5.08
N SER A 116 18.65 5.56 -5.07
CA SER A 116 19.68 4.61 -4.70
C SER A 116 20.58 4.30 -5.91
N LYS A 117 21.90 4.42 -5.72
CA LYS A 117 22.85 4.18 -6.80
C LYS A 117 22.95 2.69 -7.13
N GLY A 118 22.46 2.30 -8.33
CA GLY A 118 22.87 1.05 -8.97
C GLY A 118 22.45 -0.25 -8.30
N ILE A 119 21.21 -0.33 -7.77
CA ILE A 119 20.71 -1.62 -7.28
C ILE A 119 20.56 -2.63 -8.42
N LYS A 120 21.12 -3.82 -8.25
CA LYS A 120 20.93 -4.91 -9.22
C LYS A 120 19.45 -5.30 -9.26
N LYS A 121 18.93 -5.57 -10.46
CA LYS A 121 17.52 -5.94 -10.68
C LYS A 121 17.06 -7.10 -9.77
N THR A 122 17.93 -8.07 -9.52
CA THR A 122 17.66 -9.21 -8.64
C THR A 122 17.51 -8.84 -7.16
N LEU A 123 18.05 -7.71 -6.74
CA LEU A 123 17.99 -7.22 -5.35
C LEU A 123 16.85 -6.19 -5.15
N LEU A 124 16.20 -5.76 -6.22
CA LEU A 124 15.18 -4.72 -6.17
C LEU A 124 13.96 -5.15 -5.32
N GLU A 125 13.40 -6.34 -5.57
CA GLU A 125 12.25 -6.84 -4.81
C GLU A 125 12.54 -7.03 -3.31
N PRO A 126 13.64 -7.69 -2.91
CA PRO A 126 14.00 -7.77 -1.49
C PRO A 126 14.20 -6.40 -0.83
N ALA A 127 14.80 -5.45 -1.54
CA ALA A 127 15.02 -4.10 -1.04
C ALA A 127 13.69 -3.35 -0.83
N ILE A 128 12.76 -3.45 -1.79
CA ILE A 128 11.41 -2.88 -1.68
C ILE A 128 10.69 -3.50 -0.48
N LYS A 129 10.71 -4.83 -0.35
CA LYS A 129 10.06 -5.53 0.75
C LYS A 129 10.59 -5.08 2.12
N SER A 130 11.91 -5.06 2.30
CA SER A 130 12.55 -4.59 3.55
C SER A 130 12.22 -3.13 3.85
N TYR A 131 12.17 -2.29 2.82
CA TYR A 131 11.77 -0.88 2.95
C TYR A 131 10.32 -0.75 3.45
N VAL A 132 9.40 -1.48 2.80
CA VAL A 132 7.98 -1.48 3.18
C VAL A 132 7.79 -1.96 4.61
N GLU A 133 8.40 -3.08 5.01
CA GLU A 133 8.30 -3.62 6.35
C GLU A 133 8.71 -2.59 7.41
N ARG A 134 9.88 -1.95 7.22
CA ARG A 134 10.42 -0.95 8.15
C ARG A 134 9.52 0.27 8.31
N HIS A 135 9.02 0.82 7.21
CA HIS A 135 8.20 2.04 7.26
C HIS A 135 6.76 1.75 7.62
N PHE A 136 6.25 0.56 7.28
CA PHE A 136 4.92 0.11 7.69
C PHE A 136 4.83 -0.12 9.21
N GLU A 137 5.87 -0.62 9.85
CA GLU A 137 5.91 -0.72 11.32
C GLU A 137 5.86 0.67 11.96
N LYS A 138 6.67 1.62 11.48
CA LYS A 138 6.64 3.02 11.96
C LYS A 138 5.25 3.65 11.79
N TRP A 139 4.64 3.48 10.63
CA TRP A 139 3.31 3.96 10.36
C TRP A 139 2.28 3.33 11.30
N ARG A 140 2.35 2.02 11.50
CA ARG A 140 1.45 1.29 12.40
C ARG A 140 1.60 1.71 13.85
N GLU A 141 2.80 2.01 14.31
CA GLU A 141 3.04 2.54 15.66
C GLU A 141 2.43 3.93 15.83
N ARG A 142 2.53 4.79 14.80
CA ARG A 142 1.97 6.13 14.82
C ARG A 142 0.43 6.13 14.74
N GLU A 143 -0.14 5.31 13.86
CA GLU A 143 -1.58 5.21 13.63
C GLU A 143 -2.32 4.38 14.68
N GLY A 144 -1.63 3.45 15.30
CA GLY A 144 -2.21 2.51 16.25
C GLY A 144 -2.59 3.11 17.60
N GLY A 145 -2.05 4.28 17.93
CA GLY A 145 -2.35 4.99 19.18
C GLY A 145 -2.31 4.08 20.42
N LEU A 146 -3.09 4.45 21.44
CA LEU A 146 -3.23 3.69 22.72
C LEU A 146 -3.71 2.24 22.52
N ARG A 147 -4.55 1.97 21.51
CA ARG A 147 -5.09 0.62 21.24
C ARG A 147 -4.01 -0.39 20.88
N VAL A 148 -3.04 0.00 20.04
CA VAL A 148 -1.93 -0.89 19.68
C VAL A 148 -0.99 -1.11 20.85
N ARG A 149 -0.76 -0.08 21.67
CA ARG A 149 0.04 -0.20 22.91
C ARG A 149 -0.61 -1.16 23.90
N LEU A 150 -1.93 -1.09 24.10
CA LEU A 150 -2.69 -1.98 24.99
C LEU A 150 -2.74 -3.42 24.46
N LEU A 151 -2.78 -3.64 23.14
CA LEU A 151 -2.82 -4.98 22.55
C LEU A 151 -1.44 -5.60 22.31
N LYS A 152 -0.35 -4.82 22.45
CA LYS A 152 1.03 -5.30 22.26
C LYS A 152 1.37 -6.54 23.12
N PRO A 153 0.99 -6.61 24.42
CA PRO A 153 1.25 -7.80 25.25
C PRO A 153 0.43 -9.03 24.82
N PHE A 154 -0.71 -8.84 24.14
CA PHE A 154 -1.56 -9.94 23.68
C PHE A 154 -1.22 -10.43 22.26
N LYS A 155 -0.28 -9.77 21.56
CA LYS A 155 0.15 -10.13 20.20
C LYS A 155 0.50 -11.61 20.05
N PRO A 156 1.30 -12.26 20.93
CA PRO A 156 1.64 -13.67 20.79
C PRO A 156 0.44 -14.61 20.93
N GLN A 157 -0.57 -14.23 21.73
CA GLN A 157 -1.81 -15.00 21.85
C GLN A 157 -2.68 -14.86 20.61
N LEU A 158 -2.82 -13.63 20.08
CA LEU A 158 -3.55 -13.36 18.84
C LEU A 158 -2.91 -14.08 17.64
N ASP A 159 -1.58 -14.10 17.56
CA ASP A 159 -0.85 -14.84 16.51
C ASP A 159 -1.08 -16.35 16.61
N LYS A 160 -1.16 -16.93 17.82
CA LYS A 160 -1.51 -18.33 18.02
C LYS A 160 -2.94 -18.64 17.55
N ILE A 161 -3.90 -17.77 17.86
CA ILE A 161 -5.29 -17.91 17.42
C ILE A 161 -5.39 -17.79 15.89
N ALA A 162 -4.71 -16.79 15.31
CA ALA A 162 -4.67 -16.61 13.85
C ALA A 162 -4.08 -17.83 13.12
N ARG A 163 -3.00 -18.42 13.65
CA ARG A 163 -2.41 -19.65 13.09
C ARG A 163 -3.35 -20.86 13.21
N LYS A 164 -4.07 -20.99 14.32
CA LYS A 164 -5.08 -22.07 14.49
C LYS A 164 -6.23 -21.92 13.50
N LEU A 165 -6.74 -20.70 13.31
CA LEU A 165 -7.78 -20.40 12.34
C LEU A 165 -7.32 -20.67 10.89
N ALA A 166 -6.10 -20.24 10.55
CA ALA A 166 -5.53 -20.49 9.23
C ALA A 166 -5.34 -22.00 8.94
N ARG A 167 -4.94 -22.79 9.94
CA ARG A 167 -4.87 -24.27 9.78
C ARG A 167 -6.23 -24.88 9.56
N LYS A 168 -7.24 -24.53 10.38
CA LYS A 168 -8.61 -25.04 10.19
C LYS A 168 -9.17 -24.69 8.80
N TYR A 169 -8.93 -23.45 8.34
CA TYR A 169 -9.39 -23.02 7.03
C TYR A 169 -8.71 -23.82 5.88
N LYS A 170 -7.41 -24.10 6.01
CA LYS A 170 -6.70 -24.98 5.06
C LYS A 170 -7.23 -26.40 5.06
N GLU A 171 -7.53 -26.97 6.23
CA GLU A 171 -8.10 -28.30 6.37
C GLU A 171 -9.51 -28.40 5.79
N GLU A 172 -10.33 -27.36 5.92
CA GLU A 172 -11.66 -27.29 5.31
C GLU A 172 -11.60 -27.18 3.78
N LEU A 173 -10.63 -26.43 3.25
CA LEU A 173 -10.41 -26.34 1.79
C LEU A 173 -9.89 -27.63 1.18
N ALA A 174 -9.10 -28.42 1.93
CA ALA A 174 -8.58 -29.70 1.48
C ALA A 174 -9.62 -30.84 1.50
N LYS A 175 -10.76 -30.65 2.17
CA LYS A 175 -11.87 -31.62 2.26
C LYS A 175 -12.97 -31.37 1.21
N LYS A 176 -12.86 -30.33 0.41
CA LYS A 176 -13.72 -30.02 -0.73
C LYS A 176 -13.04 -30.35 -2.04
#